data_f9bcd890a922ca838be8aef95ae26bfe
#
_entry.id   f9bcd890a922ca838be8aef95ae26bfe
#
_cell.length_a   1.000
_cell.length_b   1.000
_cell.length_c   1.000
_cell.angle_alpha   90.00
_cell.angle_beta   90.00
_cell.angle_gamma   90.00
#
_symmetry.space_group_name_H-M   'P 1'
#
loop_
_entity.id
_entity.type
_entity.pdbx_description
1 polymer ?
#
loop_
_entity_poly.entity_id
_entity_poly.type
_entity_poly.pdbx_seq_one_letter_code
_entity_poly.pdbx_strand_id
1 'polypeptide(L)'
;YRLIGCNTSVITQACPKVSFEPIPIHYCAPAGFAILKCNDKKFNGTGPCKNVSTVICTHGIRPVVSTQLLLNGSLAEEEVVIRSENFTDNTKTIIVQLKETVQINCTRLGNNTRKSIHIGPGRAFFASQPIIGDIRKASCNISRAEWNNTLKQVVAKLREIEQFKNKTIKFEP
;
A
#
# COMPACT_ATOMS: atom_id res chain seq x y z
N TYR A 1 -8.22 35.30 12.85
CA TYR A 1 -7.03 34.58 12.36
C TYR A 1 -6.66 35.11 10.97
N ARG A 2 -5.41 35.49 10.83
CA ARG A 2 -4.86 35.87 9.52
C ARG A 2 -4.06 34.66 8.98
N LEU A 3 -4.43 34.20 7.79
CA LEU A 3 -3.68 33.15 7.12
C LEU A 3 -2.44 33.79 6.47
N ILE A 4 -1.27 33.51 7.07
CA ILE A 4 0.01 34.05 6.62
C ILE A 4 0.61 33.11 5.59
N GLY A 5 0.96 33.65 4.41
CA GLY A 5 1.54 32.85 3.33
C GLY A 5 0.53 32.08 2.48
N CYS A 6 -0.76 32.17 2.78
CA CYS A 6 -1.81 31.53 2.00
C CYS A 6 -2.68 32.59 1.30
N ASN A 7 -2.80 32.43 -0.01
CA ASN A 7 -3.81 33.16 -0.77
C ASN A 7 -5.16 32.45 -0.55
N THR A 8 -6.21 33.20 -0.19
CA THR A 8 -7.55 32.63 0.04
C THR A 8 -8.10 31.87 -1.16
N SER A 9 -7.80 32.29 -2.38
CA SER A 9 -8.20 31.60 -3.60
C SER A 9 -7.51 30.24 -3.73
N VAL A 10 -6.26 30.09 -3.29
CA VAL A 10 -5.52 28.83 -3.30
C VAL A 10 -6.09 27.85 -2.28
N ILE A 11 -6.44 28.33 -1.08
CA ILE A 11 -7.03 27.48 -0.05
C ILE A 11 -8.42 26.98 -0.46
N THR A 12 -9.26 27.85 -1.00
CA THR A 12 -10.61 27.47 -1.46
C THR A 12 -10.59 26.54 -2.66
N GLN A 13 -9.57 26.59 -3.50
CA GLN A 13 -9.41 25.69 -4.65
C GLN A 13 -8.80 24.34 -4.29
N ALA A 14 -7.80 24.33 -3.40
CA ALA A 14 -7.05 23.11 -3.08
C ALA A 14 -7.83 22.18 -2.16
N CYS A 15 -8.40 22.68 -1.06
CA CYS A 15 -8.98 21.83 -0.03
C CYS A 15 -10.31 21.15 -0.39
N PRO A 16 -11.29 21.81 -1.07
CA PRO A 16 -12.56 21.16 -1.38
C PRO A 16 -12.57 20.34 -2.67
N LYS A 17 -11.61 20.54 -3.56
CA LYS A 17 -11.62 19.95 -4.92
C LYS A 17 -10.59 18.86 -5.16
N VAL A 18 -9.63 18.69 -4.26
CA VAL A 18 -8.58 17.67 -4.41
C VAL A 18 -8.98 16.45 -3.61
N SER A 19 -9.19 15.34 -4.32
CA SER A 19 -9.29 14.02 -3.71
C SER A 19 -7.97 13.29 -3.89
N PHE A 20 -7.55 12.57 -2.86
CA PHE A 20 -6.41 11.68 -2.93
C PHE A 20 -6.91 10.25 -3.04
N GLU A 21 -6.79 9.68 -4.21
CA GLU A 21 -7.16 8.30 -4.47
C GLU A 21 -6.10 7.64 -5.35
N PRO A 22 -5.50 6.52 -4.90
CA PRO A 22 -4.58 5.77 -5.73
C PRO A 22 -5.31 5.15 -6.94
N ILE A 23 -4.96 5.58 -8.13
CA ILE A 23 -5.49 5.03 -9.38
C ILE A 23 -4.44 4.15 -10.06
N PRO A 24 -4.83 3.10 -10.79
CA PRO A 24 -3.89 2.25 -11.50
C PRO A 24 -3.05 3.03 -12.51
N ILE A 25 -1.73 2.88 -12.42
CA ILE A 25 -0.77 3.47 -13.34
C ILE A 25 -0.08 2.35 -14.11
N HIS A 26 0.02 2.52 -15.42
CA HIS A 26 0.75 1.61 -16.30
C HIS A 26 2.06 2.28 -16.72
N TYR A 27 3.16 1.56 -16.64
CA TYR A 27 4.43 1.99 -17.20
C TYR A 27 4.64 1.32 -18.54
N CYS A 28 4.92 2.11 -19.57
CA CYS A 28 5.11 1.60 -20.92
C CYS A 28 6.53 1.87 -21.41
N ALA A 29 7.05 0.97 -22.21
CA ALA A 29 8.36 1.14 -22.82
C ALA A 29 8.32 2.22 -23.90
N PRO A 30 9.31 3.12 -23.94
CA PRO A 30 9.44 4.07 -25.07
C PRO A 30 9.88 3.33 -26.34
N ALA A 31 9.80 4.03 -27.48
CA ALA A 31 10.22 3.48 -28.76
C ALA A 31 11.68 3.01 -28.72
N GLY A 32 11.95 1.81 -29.23
CA GLY A 32 13.27 1.19 -29.20
C GLY A 32 13.62 0.42 -27.94
N PHE A 33 12.69 0.36 -26.95
CA PHE A 33 12.84 -0.38 -25.69
C PHE A 33 11.72 -1.41 -25.52
N ALA A 34 11.97 -2.40 -24.72
CA ALA A 34 10.98 -3.41 -24.37
C ALA A 34 11.03 -3.72 -22.88
N ILE A 35 9.90 -4.14 -22.31
CA ILE A 35 9.80 -4.62 -20.95
C ILE A 35 9.74 -6.14 -20.99
N LEU A 36 10.63 -6.78 -20.24
CA LEU A 36 10.63 -8.23 -20.08
C LEU A 36 9.88 -8.57 -18.78
N LYS A 37 8.93 -9.47 -18.89
CA LYS A 37 8.14 -9.95 -17.76
C LYS A 37 8.53 -11.37 -17.43
N CYS A 38 8.93 -11.62 -16.18
CA CYS A 38 9.14 -12.96 -15.68
C CYS A 38 7.80 -13.58 -15.26
N ASN A 39 7.42 -14.67 -15.91
CA ASN A 39 6.18 -15.40 -15.63
C ASN A 39 6.39 -16.63 -14.75
N ASP A 40 7.59 -16.83 -14.23
CA ASP A 40 7.88 -17.90 -13.29
C ASP A 40 7.13 -17.64 -11.98
N LYS A 41 6.19 -18.50 -11.66
CA LYS A 41 5.28 -18.35 -10.50
C LYS A 41 5.99 -18.40 -9.16
N LYS A 42 7.18 -18.97 -9.10
CA LYS A 42 8.02 -19.08 -7.89
C LYS A 42 9.28 -18.24 -7.97
N PHE A 43 9.33 -17.26 -8.87
CA PHE A 43 10.52 -16.44 -9.05
C PHE A 43 10.84 -15.65 -7.77
N ASN A 44 12.07 -15.80 -7.29
CA ASN A 44 12.53 -15.17 -6.06
C ASN A 44 13.01 -13.73 -6.22
N GLY A 45 13.00 -13.19 -7.43
CA GLY A 45 13.42 -11.82 -7.74
C GLY A 45 14.84 -11.68 -8.27
N THR A 46 15.65 -12.72 -8.21
CA THR A 46 17.05 -12.72 -8.67
C THR A 46 17.36 -13.97 -9.48
N GLY A 47 18.34 -13.86 -10.37
CA GLY A 47 18.82 -14.99 -11.17
C GLY A 47 17.98 -15.23 -12.43
N PRO A 48 18.15 -16.40 -13.06
CA PRO A 48 17.49 -16.73 -14.31
C PRO A 48 15.98 -16.92 -14.12
N CYS A 49 15.20 -16.47 -15.08
CA CYS A 49 13.76 -16.68 -15.16
C CYS A 49 13.46 -17.73 -16.24
N LYS A 50 12.64 -18.72 -15.90
CA LYS A 50 12.31 -19.83 -16.79
C LYS A 50 11.28 -19.51 -17.86
N ASN A 51 10.42 -18.54 -17.61
CA ASN A 51 9.34 -18.17 -18.53
C ASN A 51 9.27 -16.65 -18.64
N VAL A 52 9.81 -16.13 -19.75
CA VAL A 52 9.91 -14.68 -20.00
C VAL A 52 9.02 -14.32 -21.18
N SER A 53 8.24 -13.26 -21.01
CA SER A 53 7.48 -12.65 -22.10
C SER A 53 7.85 -11.18 -22.25
N THR A 54 7.62 -10.65 -23.45
CA THR A 54 7.82 -9.23 -23.75
C THR A 54 6.47 -8.53 -23.70
N VAL A 55 6.42 -7.43 -22.97
CA VAL A 55 5.23 -6.59 -22.89
C VAL A 55 5.57 -5.14 -23.25
N ILE A 56 4.59 -4.42 -23.80
CA ILE A 56 4.73 -3.00 -24.11
C ILE A 56 4.51 -2.15 -22.86
N CYS A 57 3.51 -2.53 -22.05
CA CYS A 57 3.16 -1.84 -20.82
C CYS A 57 3.00 -2.85 -19.67
N THR A 58 3.22 -2.38 -18.45
CA THR A 58 2.91 -3.15 -17.26
C THR A 58 1.39 -3.21 -17.05
N HIS A 59 0.94 -4.12 -16.18
CA HIS A 59 -0.42 -4.05 -15.65
C HIS A 59 -0.62 -2.76 -14.84
N GLY A 60 -1.86 -2.43 -14.49
CA GLY A 60 -2.16 -1.26 -13.66
C GLY A 60 -1.67 -1.48 -12.22
N ILE A 61 -0.82 -0.58 -11.76
CA ILE A 61 -0.27 -0.61 -10.40
C ILE A 61 -0.79 0.59 -9.63
N ARG A 62 -1.47 0.36 -8.51
CA ARG A 62 -1.93 1.43 -7.65
C ARG A 62 -0.80 1.93 -6.75
N PRO A 63 -0.46 3.23 -6.78
CA PRO A 63 0.62 3.80 -5.96
C PRO A 63 0.17 4.00 -4.51
N VAL A 64 -0.10 2.92 -3.81
CA VAL A 64 -0.53 2.96 -2.41
C VAL A 64 0.68 3.15 -1.50
N VAL A 65 0.60 4.14 -0.61
CA VAL A 65 1.63 4.39 0.40
C VAL A 65 1.19 3.78 1.71
N SER A 66 1.99 2.87 2.23
CA SER A 66 1.69 2.18 3.49
C SER A 66 2.97 1.80 4.22
N THR A 67 2.84 1.37 5.46
CA THR A 67 3.92 0.74 6.24
C THR A 67 3.47 -0.63 6.72
N GLN A 68 4.39 -1.57 6.80
CA GLN A 68 4.21 -2.93 7.32
C GLN A 68 3.31 -3.83 6.46
N LEU A 69 2.19 -3.35 5.99
CA LEU A 69 1.26 -4.11 5.15
C LEU A 69 1.19 -3.48 3.76
N LEU A 70 1.30 -4.30 2.72
CA LEU A 70 1.12 -3.88 1.35
C LEU A 70 -0.34 -4.06 0.96
N LEU A 71 -0.96 -3.00 0.45
CA LEU A 71 -2.38 -2.96 0.12
C LEU A 71 -2.58 -2.88 -1.40
N ASN A 72 -3.61 -3.54 -1.90
CA ASN A 72 -4.02 -3.50 -3.31
C ASN A 72 -2.91 -3.90 -4.29
N GLY A 73 -1.96 -4.69 -3.85
CA GLY A 73 -0.90 -5.24 -4.68
C GLY A 73 -1.33 -6.52 -5.40
N SER A 74 -0.37 -7.15 -6.04
CA SER A 74 -0.58 -8.42 -6.74
C SER A 74 -0.38 -9.61 -5.81
N LEU A 75 -1.13 -10.67 -6.06
CA LEU A 75 -1.04 -11.93 -5.31
C LEU A 75 -0.10 -12.91 -6.01
N ALA A 76 0.50 -13.80 -5.24
CA ALA A 76 1.22 -14.95 -5.77
C ALA A 76 0.21 -15.96 -6.34
N GLU A 77 0.59 -16.65 -7.42
CA GLU A 77 -0.33 -17.56 -8.12
C GLU A 77 -0.42 -18.94 -7.50
N GLU A 78 0.69 -19.51 -7.05
CA GLU A 78 0.73 -20.90 -6.54
C GLU A 78 0.84 -20.97 -5.03
N GLU A 79 1.78 -20.25 -4.45
CA GLU A 79 2.06 -20.28 -3.02
C GLU A 79 2.62 -18.95 -2.55
N VAL A 80 2.63 -18.71 -1.26
CA VAL A 80 3.26 -17.53 -0.66
C VAL A 80 4.72 -17.47 -1.10
N VAL A 81 5.15 -16.31 -1.58
CA VAL A 81 6.53 -16.05 -2.00
C VAL A 81 7.18 -15.06 -1.05
N ILE A 82 8.38 -15.39 -0.61
CA ILE A 82 9.16 -14.55 0.30
C ILE A 82 10.43 -14.12 -0.42
N ARG A 83 10.68 -12.82 -0.45
CA ARG A 83 11.82 -12.23 -1.16
C ARG A 83 12.63 -11.34 -0.25
N SER A 84 13.94 -11.41 -0.39
CA SER A 84 14.89 -10.48 0.21
C SER A 84 16.13 -10.38 -0.67
N GLU A 85 16.80 -9.26 -0.61
CA GLU A 85 18.10 -9.11 -1.27
C GLU A 85 19.14 -10.08 -0.68
N ASN A 86 19.10 -10.26 0.66
CA ASN A 86 19.97 -11.20 1.36
C ASN A 86 19.33 -11.61 2.70
N PHE A 87 18.91 -12.86 2.83
CA PHE A 87 18.30 -13.36 4.06
C PHE A 87 19.27 -13.46 5.24
N THR A 88 20.56 -13.45 5.00
CA THR A 88 21.57 -13.48 6.06
C THR A 88 21.79 -12.10 6.69
N ASP A 89 21.45 -11.04 5.97
CA ASP A 89 21.59 -9.66 6.43
C ASP A 89 20.27 -9.18 7.05
N ASN A 90 20.28 -8.97 8.36
CA ASN A 90 19.09 -8.52 9.11
C ASN A 90 18.69 -7.06 8.82
N THR A 91 19.51 -6.31 8.09
CA THR A 91 19.17 -4.95 7.65
C THR A 91 18.34 -4.93 6.39
N LYS A 92 18.27 -6.05 5.66
CA LYS A 92 17.52 -6.16 4.41
C LYS A 92 16.07 -6.51 4.67
N THR A 93 15.20 -5.77 4.00
CA THR A 93 13.75 -5.98 4.11
C THR A 93 13.35 -7.30 3.48
N ILE A 94 12.49 -8.02 4.18
CA ILE A 94 11.83 -9.21 3.65
C ILE A 94 10.45 -8.80 3.17
N ILE A 95 10.16 -9.09 1.90
CA ILE A 95 8.86 -8.85 1.30
C ILE A 95 8.12 -10.18 1.18
N VAL A 96 6.93 -10.23 1.74
CA VAL A 96 6.05 -11.40 1.68
C VAL A 96 4.91 -11.11 0.71
N GLN A 97 4.81 -11.91 -0.34
CA GLN A 97 3.69 -11.85 -1.27
C GLN A 97 2.72 -12.98 -0.97
N LEU A 98 1.51 -12.62 -0.59
CA LEU A 98 0.47 -13.59 -0.21
C LEU A 98 -0.16 -14.24 -1.45
N LYS A 99 -0.64 -15.46 -1.29
CA LYS A 99 -1.43 -16.16 -2.28
C LYS A 99 -2.89 -15.71 -2.27
N GLU A 100 -3.41 -15.43 -1.10
CA GLU A 100 -4.80 -15.05 -0.90
C GLU A 100 -4.90 -13.67 -0.27
N THR A 101 -5.89 -12.91 -0.69
CA THR A 101 -6.17 -11.59 -0.12
C THR A 101 -6.69 -11.73 1.31
N VAL A 102 -6.15 -10.91 2.20
CA VAL A 102 -6.72 -10.69 3.53
C VAL A 102 -7.37 -9.33 3.53
N GLN A 103 -8.69 -9.32 3.72
CA GLN A 103 -9.42 -8.06 3.72
C GLN A 103 -9.22 -7.31 5.01
N ILE A 104 -8.88 -6.03 4.89
CA ILE A 104 -8.75 -5.10 5.99
C ILE A 104 -9.76 -3.98 5.84
N ASN A 105 -10.56 -3.76 6.87
CA ASN A 105 -11.56 -2.71 6.92
C ASN A 105 -11.12 -1.63 7.90
N CYS A 106 -10.85 -0.45 7.38
CA CYS A 106 -10.41 0.68 8.17
C CYS A 106 -11.51 1.72 8.26
N THR A 107 -11.79 2.17 9.47
CA THR A 107 -12.78 3.20 9.74
C THR A 107 -12.13 4.36 10.47
N ARG A 108 -12.52 5.56 10.11
CA ARG A 108 -12.16 6.78 10.79
C ARG A 108 -13.40 7.30 11.52
N LEU A 109 -13.36 7.23 12.84
CA LEU A 109 -14.42 7.76 13.69
C LEU A 109 -14.27 9.29 13.76
N GLY A 110 -15.28 10.01 13.29
CA GLY A 110 -15.37 11.46 13.38
C GLY A 110 -16.27 12.04 12.30
N ASN A 111 -17.19 12.93 12.68
CA ASN A 111 -17.99 13.71 11.75
C ASN A 111 -17.16 14.84 11.20
N ASN A 112 -16.68 14.70 9.95
CA ASN A 112 -16.15 15.82 9.18
C ASN A 112 -17.32 16.63 8.60
N THR A 113 -17.79 17.60 9.35
CA THR A 113 -18.72 18.60 8.83
C THR A 113 -17.92 19.73 8.18
N ARG A 114 -18.14 19.94 6.88
CA ARG A 114 -17.59 21.10 6.18
C ARG A 114 -18.52 22.29 6.41
N LYS A 115 -17.96 23.39 6.88
CA LYS A 115 -18.67 24.66 7.03
C LYS A 115 -18.09 25.67 6.07
N SER A 116 -18.98 26.33 5.32
CA SER A 116 -18.60 27.44 4.48
C SER A 116 -18.44 28.71 5.32
N ILE A 117 -17.26 29.32 5.26
CA ILE A 117 -16.96 30.59 5.91
C ILE A 117 -16.89 31.66 4.84
N HIS A 118 -17.75 32.68 4.93
CA HIS A 118 -17.70 33.79 4.01
C HIS A 118 -16.53 34.72 4.33
N ILE A 119 -15.65 34.89 3.35
CA ILE A 119 -14.52 35.84 3.42
C ILE A 119 -14.77 36.96 2.43
N GLY A 120 -15.63 37.91 2.84
CA GLY A 120 -16.00 39.05 1.99
C GLY A 120 -17.05 38.73 0.92
N PRO A 121 -17.53 39.75 0.17
CA PRO A 121 -18.59 39.56 -0.80
C PRO A 121 -18.20 38.59 -1.94
N GLY A 122 -19.01 37.57 -2.14
CA GLY A 122 -18.85 36.61 -3.24
C GLY A 122 -17.73 35.57 -3.08
N ARG A 123 -17.09 35.50 -1.92
CA ARG A 123 -16.05 34.50 -1.66
C ARG A 123 -16.40 33.65 -0.44
N ALA A 124 -16.33 32.36 -0.60
CA ALA A 124 -16.52 31.40 0.47
C ALA A 124 -15.27 30.56 0.69
N PHE A 125 -14.90 30.36 1.95
CA PHE A 125 -13.86 29.48 2.40
C PHE A 125 -14.49 28.28 3.10
N PHE A 126 -14.12 27.06 2.66
CA PHE A 126 -14.62 25.83 3.28
C PHE A 126 -13.62 25.36 4.32
N ALA A 127 -14.04 25.34 5.57
CA ALA A 127 -13.28 24.79 6.68
C ALA A 127 -14.01 23.57 7.23
N SER A 128 -13.25 22.55 7.59
CA SER A 128 -13.77 21.42 8.35
C SER A 128 -13.99 21.85 9.80
N GLN A 129 -15.16 21.55 10.36
CA GLN A 129 -15.37 21.78 11.78
C GLN A 129 -14.44 20.91 12.61
N PRO A 130 -14.06 21.36 13.83
CA PRO A 130 -13.31 20.51 14.75
C PRO A 130 -14.09 19.22 14.96
N ILE A 131 -13.43 18.11 14.76
CA ILE A 131 -14.00 16.79 14.98
C ILE A 131 -14.17 16.61 16.49
N ILE A 132 -15.37 16.23 16.90
CA ILE A 132 -15.63 15.85 18.29
C ILE A 132 -15.00 14.47 18.48
N GLY A 133 -13.78 14.45 19.06
CA GLY A 133 -12.97 13.28 19.25
C GLY A 133 -11.57 13.44 18.68
N ASP A 134 -10.73 12.43 18.84
CA ASP A 134 -9.37 12.45 18.33
C ASP A 134 -9.37 12.13 16.82
N ILE A 135 -9.08 13.13 15.99
CA ILE A 135 -8.99 13.00 14.53
C ILE A 135 -7.90 12.03 14.08
N ARG A 136 -6.96 11.68 14.96
CA ARG A 136 -5.85 10.78 14.70
C ARG A 136 -6.21 9.33 14.94
N LYS A 137 -7.36 9.04 15.55
CA LYS A 137 -7.82 7.67 15.81
C LYS A 137 -8.56 7.14 14.59
N ALA A 138 -7.86 6.33 13.83
CA ALA A 138 -8.45 5.39 12.89
C ALA A 138 -8.24 3.98 13.42
N SER A 139 -9.18 3.10 13.20
CA SER A 139 -9.07 1.69 13.56
C SER A 139 -9.29 0.82 12.34
N CYS A 140 -8.57 -0.27 12.28
CA CYS A 140 -8.70 -1.26 11.23
C CYS A 140 -9.05 -2.62 11.82
N ASN A 141 -9.91 -3.35 11.13
CA ASN A 141 -10.34 -4.69 11.52
C ASN A 141 -9.96 -5.71 10.46
N ILE A 142 -9.44 -6.82 10.93
CA ILE A 142 -9.11 -8.00 10.12
C ILE A 142 -9.77 -9.21 10.76
N SER A 143 -10.22 -10.17 9.95
CA SER A 143 -10.67 -11.45 10.46
C SER A 143 -9.51 -12.19 11.14
N ARG A 144 -9.68 -12.51 12.42
CA ARG A 144 -8.68 -13.24 13.20
C ARG A 144 -8.35 -14.59 12.58
N ALA A 145 -9.35 -15.31 12.12
CA ALA A 145 -9.17 -16.62 11.50
C ALA A 145 -8.38 -16.55 10.21
N GLU A 146 -8.71 -15.60 9.34
CA GLU A 146 -7.97 -15.39 8.08
C GLU A 146 -6.54 -14.96 8.34
N TRP A 147 -6.34 -14.05 9.28
CA TRP A 147 -5.01 -13.56 9.63
C TRP A 147 -4.13 -14.66 10.22
N ASN A 148 -4.66 -15.47 11.14
CA ASN A 148 -3.94 -16.60 11.70
C ASN A 148 -3.56 -17.63 10.63
N ASN A 149 -4.45 -17.92 9.71
CA ASN A 149 -4.17 -18.83 8.59
C ASN A 149 -3.06 -18.26 7.70
N THR A 150 -3.10 -16.99 7.40
CA THR A 150 -2.08 -16.29 6.62
C THR A 150 -0.72 -16.36 7.30
N LEU A 151 -0.65 -16.08 8.59
CA LEU A 151 0.60 -16.15 9.35
C LEU A 151 1.17 -17.56 9.40
N LYS A 152 0.33 -18.58 9.49
CA LYS A 152 0.77 -19.99 9.41
C LYS A 152 1.41 -20.32 8.07
N GLN A 153 0.83 -19.84 6.98
CA GLN A 153 1.39 -20.03 5.64
C GLN A 153 2.75 -19.31 5.51
N VAL A 154 2.86 -18.10 6.03
CA VAL A 154 4.12 -17.34 6.03
C VAL A 154 5.20 -18.06 6.84
N VAL A 155 4.86 -18.54 8.02
CA VAL A 155 5.81 -19.31 8.86
C VAL A 155 6.27 -20.58 8.14
N ALA A 156 5.36 -21.31 7.52
CA ALA A 156 5.70 -22.52 6.77
C ALA A 156 6.71 -22.22 5.66
N LYS A 157 6.51 -21.11 4.94
CA LYS A 157 7.44 -20.67 3.90
C LYS A 157 8.77 -20.17 4.44
N LEU A 158 8.78 -19.42 5.54
CA LEU A 158 10.01 -18.97 6.18
C LEU A 158 10.88 -20.14 6.64
N ARG A 159 10.28 -21.22 7.12
CA ARG A 159 11.01 -22.41 7.54
C ARG A 159 11.65 -23.20 6.40
N GLU A 160 11.22 -22.99 5.17
CA GLU A 160 11.90 -23.55 4.01
C GLU A 160 13.23 -22.84 3.71
N ILE A 161 13.43 -21.64 4.23
CA ILE A 161 14.64 -20.86 4.07
C ILE A 161 15.66 -21.34 5.11
N GLU A 162 16.86 -21.69 4.66
CA GLU A 162 17.90 -22.29 5.50
C GLU A 162 18.22 -21.44 6.75
N GLN A 163 18.25 -20.12 6.59
CA GLN A 163 18.54 -19.18 7.69
C GLN A 163 17.51 -19.20 8.81
N PHE A 164 16.27 -19.64 8.53
CA PHE A 164 15.16 -19.61 9.49
C PHE A 164 14.66 -21.00 9.90
N LYS A 165 15.22 -22.05 9.34
CA LYS A 165 14.73 -23.42 9.47
C LYS A 165 14.54 -23.90 10.91
N ASN A 166 15.47 -23.56 11.80
CA ASN A 166 15.48 -24.00 13.20
C ASN A 166 15.27 -22.84 14.19
N LYS A 167 14.72 -21.71 13.73
CA LYS A 167 14.52 -20.54 14.56
C LYS A 167 13.07 -20.34 14.95
N THR A 168 12.86 -19.79 16.12
CA THR A 168 11.54 -19.38 16.57
C THR A 168 11.14 -18.10 15.84
N ILE A 169 9.95 -18.12 15.21
CA ILE A 169 9.41 -17.00 14.47
C ILE A 169 8.28 -16.39 15.29
N LYS A 170 8.41 -15.12 15.63
CA LYS A 170 7.40 -14.33 16.33
C LYS A 170 6.94 -13.18 15.47
N PHE A 171 5.66 -12.88 15.52
CA PHE A 171 5.08 -11.69 14.93
C PHE A 171 4.69 -10.73 16.05
N GLU A 172 5.18 -9.53 15.96
CA GLU A 172 4.91 -8.47 16.94
C GLU A 172 4.32 -7.25 16.21
N PRO A 173 3.42 -6.52 16.90
CA PRO A 173 2.87 -5.28 16.34
C PRO A 173 3.91 -4.18 16.14
#